data_c8cb9d4471c0abe9a38d365843314287
#
_entry.id   c8cb9d4471c0abe9a38d365843314287
#
_cell.length_a   1.000
_cell.length_b   1.000
_cell.length_c   1.000
_cell.angle_alpha   90.00
_cell.angle_beta   90.00
_cell.angle_gamma   90.00
#
_symmetry.space_group_name_H-M   'P 1'
#
loop_
_entity.id
_entity.type
_entity.pdbx_description
1 polymer ?
#
loop_
_entity_poly.entity_id
_entity_poly.type
_entity_poly.pdbx_seq_one_letter_code
_entity_poly.pdbx_strand_id
1 'polypeptide(L)'
;NETLVRLLIDLGTNGEMAITDGRRMIVTATAAGPAFEGNGDLIGTDRIAFTASLLRQGALDETGLLEEPYFETGVRMAKSECYFRQEDIRALQMAKAAIRAGVEILWEEMGCPEVERIYLAGGFGYYLDVEAAFAIGLLPSDMRGKVQAVGNTSLAGAFALGRDLCMGSVNGEAAGKTAVSDVNMAAYGIESINLAERDGFEKLYLRYM
;
A
#
# COMPACT_ATOMS: atom_id res chain seq x y z
N ASN A 1 9.43 -11.39 -25.66
CA ASN A 1 8.51 -11.43 -24.53
C ASN A 1 8.81 -10.21 -23.69
N GLU A 2 7.94 -9.21 -23.75
CA GLU A 2 7.99 -8.08 -22.81
C GLU A 2 7.78 -8.64 -21.40
N THR A 3 8.69 -8.36 -20.52
CA THR A 3 8.59 -8.70 -19.10
C THR A 3 7.62 -7.73 -18.47
N LEU A 4 6.44 -8.23 -18.08
CA LEU A 4 5.38 -7.42 -17.49
C LEU A 4 5.67 -7.23 -16.00
N VAL A 5 6.00 -6.00 -15.61
CA VAL A 5 6.29 -5.67 -14.21
C VAL A 5 5.00 -5.35 -13.46
N ARG A 6 4.86 -5.94 -12.29
CA ARG A 6 3.70 -5.79 -11.41
C ARG A 6 4.14 -5.39 -10.01
N LEU A 7 3.40 -4.49 -9.41
CA LEU A 7 3.59 -4.05 -8.05
C LEU A 7 2.38 -4.46 -7.20
N LEU A 8 2.63 -5.07 -6.05
CA LEU A 8 1.63 -5.35 -5.02
C LEU A 8 1.88 -4.42 -3.85
N ILE A 9 0.83 -3.81 -3.32
CA ILE A 9 0.83 -3.03 -2.09
C ILE A 9 -0.31 -3.54 -1.22
N ASP A 10 0.01 -4.21 -0.13
CA ASP A 10 -0.97 -4.62 0.88
C ASP A 10 -0.96 -3.55 1.99
N LEU A 11 -2.09 -2.85 2.11
CA LEU A 11 -2.21 -1.71 3.01
C LEU A 11 -2.96 -2.13 4.28
N GLY A 12 -2.25 -2.06 5.40
CA GLY A 12 -2.75 -2.31 6.73
C GLY A 12 -2.06 -1.41 7.75
N THR A 13 -1.90 -1.86 8.99
CA THR A 13 -1.04 -1.23 10.02
C THR A 13 0.40 -1.11 9.54
N ASN A 14 0.83 -2.10 8.75
CA ASN A 14 2.03 -2.05 7.94
C ASN A 14 1.65 -1.92 6.47
N GLY A 15 2.63 -1.57 5.64
CA GLY A 15 2.54 -1.68 4.19
C GLY A 15 3.50 -2.74 3.71
N GLU A 16 2.99 -3.92 3.37
CA GLU A 16 3.76 -4.97 2.73
C GLU A 16 3.73 -4.74 1.21
N MET A 17 4.90 -4.76 0.60
CA MET A 17 5.04 -4.45 -0.82
C MET A 17 5.89 -5.47 -1.54
N ALA A 18 5.54 -5.75 -2.79
CA ALA A 18 6.29 -6.63 -3.67
C ALA A 18 6.30 -6.10 -5.09
N ILE A 19 7.45 -6.15 -5.75
CA ILE A 19 7.57 -5.88 -7.18
C ILE A 19 8.15 -7.10 -7.88
N THR A 20 7.63 -7.43 -9.06
CA THR A 20 8.11 -8.59 -9.82
C THR A 20 8.00 -8.37 -11.32
N ASP A 21 8.96 -8.91 -12.05
CA ASP A 21 8.93 -9.02 -13.51
C ASP A 21 8.58 -10.46 -13.97
N GLY A 22 8.17 -11.33 -13.04
CA GLY A 22 7.88 -12.74 -13.26
C GLY A 22 9.09 -13.66 -13.21
N ARG A 23 10.32 -13.11 -13.07
CA ARG A 23 11.57 -13.87 -12.89
C ARG A 23 12.22 -13.56 -11.56
N ARG A 24 12.24 -12.29 -11.18
CA ARG A 24 12.75 -11.76 -9.93
C ARG A 24 11.59 -11.17 -9.15
N MET A 25 11.58 -11.34 -7.84
CA MET A 25 10.63 -10.71 -6.93
C MET A 25 11.40 -10.03 -5.81
N ILE A 26 11.11 -8.77 -5.58
CA ILE A 26 11.68 -8.00 -4.48
C ILE A 26 10.56 -7.61 -3.56
N VAL A 27 10.75 -7.82 -2.27
CA VAL A 27 9.73 -7.54 -1.24
C VAL A 27 10.28 -6.64 -0.15
N THR A 28 9.40 -5.86 0.44
CA THR A 28 9.71 -5.06 1.62
C THR A 28 8.44 -4.85 2.46
N ALA A 29 8.65 -4.38 3.68
CA ALA A 29 7.56 -3.89 4.53
C ALA A 29 7.98 -2.59 5.20
N THR A 30 6.98 -1.74 5.47
CA THR A 30 7.17 -0.51 6.23
C THR A 30 6.08 -0.35 7.27
N ALA A 31 6.41 0.23 8.41
CA ALA A 31 5.43 0.62 9.41
C ALA A 31 4.69 1.88 8.92
N ALA A 32 3.45 1.74 8.52
CA ALA A 32 2.58 2.86 8.19
C ALA A 32 1.91 3.45 9.45
N GLY A 33 1.90 2.69 10.54
CA GLY A 33 1.24 3.07 11.78
C GLY A 33 -0.28 3.04 11.71
N PRO A 34 -0.99 3.48 12.75
CA PRO A 34 -2.44 3.37 12.85
C PRO A 34 -3.19 4.41 12.00
N ALA A 35 -2.51 5.21 11.18
CA ALA A 35 -3.15 6.25 10.38
C ALA A 35 -4.21 5.70 9.39
N PHE A 36 -4.02 4.45 8.95
CA PHE A 36 -4.96 3.73 8.09
C PHE A 36 -5.97 2.90 8.87
N GLU A 37 -5.80 2.77 10.17
CA GLU A 37 -6.78 2.15 11.04
C GLU A 37 -7.89 3.16 11.36
N GLY A 38 -9.11 2.67 11.45
CA GLY A 38 -10.24 3.50 11.87
C GLY A 38 -10.16 3.83 13.36
N ASN A 39 -10.64 5.00 13.74
CA ASN A 39 -10.87 5.36 15.12
C ASN A 39 -12.36 5.66 15.31
N GLY A 40 -13.07 4.75 15.98
CA GLY A 40 -14.52 4.86 16.16
C GLY A 40 -15.27 4.77 14.83
N ASP A 41 -16.09 5.77 14.51
CA ASP A 41 -16.92 5.82 13.30
C ASP A 41 -16.16 6.17 12.02
N LEU A 42 -14.85 6.44 12.13
CA LEU A 42 -13.98 6.81 11.00
C LEU A 42 -13.12 5.64 10.60
N ILE A 43 -13.34 5.13 9.41
CA ILE A 43 -12.43 4.18 8.78
C ILE A 43 -11.28 4.93 8.08
N GLY A 44 -10.11 4.30 8.00
CA GLY A 44 -8.92 4.94 7.44
C GLY A 44 -9.07 5.42 6.00
N THR A 45 -9.91 4.75 5.19
CA THR A 45 -10.23 5.17 3.82
C THR A 45 -10.98 6.50 3.77
N ASP A 46 -11.84 6.78 4.75
CA ASP A 46 -12.55 8.06 4.85
C ASP A 46 -11.56 9.21 5.14
N ARG A 47 -10.50 8.96 5.92
CA ARG A 47 -9.45 9.95 6.20
C ARG A 47 -8.71 10.36 4.93
N ILE A 48 -8.39 9.42 4.04
CA ILE A 48 -7.74 9.71 2.75
C ILE A 48 -8.66 10.53 1.85
N ALA A 49 -9.91 10.11 1.69
CA ALA A 49 -10.90 10.82 0.90
C ALA A 49 -11.17 12.23 1.44
N PHE A 50 -11.23 12.36 2.77
CA PHE A 50 -11.44 13.65 3.43
C PHE A 50 -10.24 14.58 3.24
N THR A 51 -9.00 14.10 3.45
CA THR A 51 -7.78 14.88 3.21
C THR A 51 -7.71 15.38 1.77
N ALA A 52 -8.00 14.51 0.79
CA ALA A 52 -8.07 14.91 -0.61
C ALA A 52 -9.14 15.98 -0.87
N SER A 53 -10.26 15.94 -0.13
CA SER A 53 -11.29 16.97 -0.23
C SER A 53 -10.86 18.30 0.37
N LEU A 54 -10.12 18.30 1.49
CA LEU A 54 -9.59 19.51 2.12
C LEU A 54 -8.57 20.21 1.21
N LEU A 55 -7.67 19.44 0.58
CA LEU A 55 -6.74 19.97 -0.43
C LEU A 55 -7.50 20.65 -1.59
N ARG A 56 -8.52 19.99 -2.15
CA ARG A 56 -9.31 20.57 -3.25
C ARG A 56 -10.08 21.82 -2.86
N GLN A 57 -10.45 21.95 -1.61
CA GLN A 57 -11.22 23.11 -1.08
C GLN A 57 -10.29 24.25 -0.62
N GLY A 58 -8.98 24.04 -0.59
CA GLY A 58 -8.02 25.00 -0.05
C GLY A 58 -8.11 25.17 1.46
N ALA A 59 -8.71 24.21 2.18
CA ALA A 59 -8.71 24.17 3.64
C ALA A 59 -7.48 23.48 4.22
N LEU A 60 -6.72 22.82 3.36
CA LEU A 60 -5.41 22.23 3.62
C LEU A 60 -4.48 22.64 2.50
N ASP A 61 -3.28 23.12 2.84
CA ASP A 61 -2.26 23.46 1.86
C ASP A 61 -1.42 22.25 1.39
N GLU A 62 -0.57 22.46 0.41
CA GLU A 62 0.29 21.40 -0.15
C GLU A 62 1.33 20.85 0.85
N THR A 63 1.65 21.61 1.90
CA THR A 63 2.55 21.17 2.98
C THR A 63 1.83 20.36 4.06
N GLY A 64 0.50 20.22 3.94
CA GLY A 64 -0.34 19.56 4.90
C GLY A 64 -0.63 20.40 6.13
N LEU A 65 -0.62 21.73 6.00
CA LEU A 65 -1.04 22.64 7.05
C LEU A 65 -2.52 23.03 6.83
N LEU A 66 -3.32 22.89 7.88
CA LEU A 66 -4.69 23.37 7.86
C LEU A 66 -4.73 24.90 7.89
N GLU A 67 -5.55 25.49 7.01
CA GLU A 67 -5.79 26.93 6.98
C GLU A 67 -6.63 27.39 8.19
N GLU A 68 -6.51 28.68 8.54
CA GLU A 68 -7.35 29.26 9.58
C GLU A 68 -8.84 29.32 9.14
N PRO A 69 -9.79 29.05 10.03
CA PRO A 69 -9.63 28.82 11.47
C PRO A 69 -9.42 27.34 11.85
N TYR A 70 -9.26 26.46 10.88
CA TYR A 70 -9.23 25.00 11.08
C TYR A 70 -7.97 24.50 11.75
N PHE A 71 -6.88 25.27 11.68
CA PHE A 71 -5.63 24.88 12.34
C PHE A 71 -5.82 24.64 13.85
N GLU A 72 -6.55 25.54 14.52
CA GLU A 72 -6.81 25.45 15.96
C GLU A 72 -7.96 24.49 16.30
N THR A 73 -9.02 24.50 15.47
CA THR A 73 -10.27 23.80 15.81
C THR A 73 -10.38 22.39 15.23
N GLY A 74 -9.64 22.10 14.18
CA GLY A 74 -9.88 20.98 13.28
C GLY A 74 -11.08 21.23 12.35
N VAL A 75 -11.28 20.31 11.41
CA VAL A 75 -12.40 20.31 10.47
C VAL A 75 -13.39 19.23 10.88
N ARG A 76 -14.66 19.60 11.07
CA ARG A 76 -15.71 18.62 11.38
C ARG A 76 -15.98 17.73 10.17
N MET A 77 -15.97 16.44 10.37
CA MET A 77 -16.31 15.47 9.32
C MET A 77 -17.84 15.32 9.23
N ALA A 78 -18.37 15.42 8.02
CA ALA A 78 -19.81 15.53 7.78
C ALA A 78 -20.65 14.33 8.27
N LYS A 79 -20.05 13.17 8.45
CA LYS A 79 -20.74 11.93 8.84
C LYS A 79 -20.49 11.53 10.29
N SER A 80 -19.75 12.33 11.06
CA SER A 80 -19.42 12.00 12.45
C SER A 80 -19.36 13.25 13.31
N GLU A 81 -19.42 13.07 14.64
CA GLU A 81 -19.15 14.14 15.60
C GLU A 81 -17.67 14.42 15.78
N CYS A 82 -16.79 13.71 15.01
CA CYS A 82 -15.36 13.81 15.12
C CYS A 82 -14.81 15.01 14.33
N TYR A 83 -13.75 15.59 14.87
CA TYR A 83 -12.96 16.63 14.21
C TYR A 83 -11.66 16.02 13.69
N PHE A 84 -11.36 16.29 12.44
CA PHE A 84 -10.10 15.94 11.80
C PHE A 84 -9.10 17.07 12.04
N ARG A 85 -8.05 16.77 12.78
CA ARG A 85 -7.12 17.76 13.30
C ARG A 85 -5.78 17.72 12.58
N GLN A 86 -4.94 18.72 12.84
CA GLN A 86 -3.59 18.78 12.29
C GLN A 86 -2.75 17.53 12.62
N GLU A 87 -2.94 16.94 13.79
CA GLU A 87 -2.27 15.70 14.20
C GLU A 87 -2.69 14.49 13.36
N ASP A 88 -3.96 14.39 12.95
CA ASP A 88 -4.46 13.34 12.06
C ASP A 88 -3.84 13.44 10.67
N ILE A 89 -3.69 14.67 10.17
CA ILE A 89 -3.02 14.94 8.90
C ILE A 89 -1.55 14.55 8.97
N ARG A 90 -0.85 14.90 10.04
CA ARG A 90 0.56 14.53 10.23
C ARG A 90 0.75 13.02 10.31
N ALA A 91 -0.13 12.31 11.00
CA ALA A 91 -0.10 10.85 11.04
C ALA A 91 -0.29 10.25 9.64
N LEU A 92 -1.24 10.79 8.85
CA LEU A 92 -1.48 10.35 7.47
C LEU A 92 -0.29 10.67 6.55
N GLN A 93 0.35 11.84 6.71
CA GLN A 93 1.54 12.21 5.94
C GLN A 93 2.70 11.24 6.21
N MET A 94 2.95 10.88 7.47
CA MET A 94 3.99 9.92 7.84
C MET A 94 3.74 8.54 7.23
N ALA A 95 2.50 8.04 7.32
CA ALA A 95 2.12 6.76 6.74
C ALA A 95 2.26 6.76 5.21
N LYS A 96 1.74 7.82 4.56
CA LYS A 96 1.87 8.05 3.12
C LYS A 96 3.34 8.05 2.68
N ALA A 97 4.19 8.80 3.39
CA ALA A 97 5.60 8.92 3.06
C ALA A 97 6.35 7.59 3.16
N ALA A 98 6.03 6.78 4.18
CA ALA A 98 6.63 5.47 4.36
C ALA A 98 6.29 4.51 3.22
N ILE A 99 5.01 4.45 2.83
CA ILE A 99 4.54 3.62 1.70
C ILE A 99 5.17 4.12 0.40
N ARG A 100 5.11 5.43 0.15
CA ARG A 100 5.60 6.02 -1.09
C ARG A 100 7.11 5.83 -1.27
N ALA A 101 7.89 6.01 -0.21
CA ALA A 101 9.33 5.76 -0.22
C ALA A 101 9.66 4.27 -0.47
N GLY A 102 8.90 3.36 0.14
CA GLY A 102 9.06 1.92 -0.09
C GLY A 102 8.76 1.52 -1.54
N VAL A 103 7.70 2.05 -2.14
CA VAL A 103 7.37 1.84 -3.56
C VAL A 103 8.51 2.33 -4.46
N GLU A 104 9.05 3.52 -4.19
CA GLU A 104 10.13 4.10 -4.98
C GLU A 104 11.40 3.23 -4.93
N ILE A 105 11.80 2.78 -3.73
CA ILE A 105 12.95 1.90 -3.56
C ILE A 105 12.76 0.58 -4.30
N LEU A 106 11.60 -0.06 -4.19
CA LEU A 106 11.34 -1.29 -4.93
C LEU A 106 11.43 -1.08 -6.44
N TRP A 107 10.92 0.05 -6.92
CA TRP A 107 10.96 0.40 -8.33
C TRP A 107 12.39 0.67 -8.83
N GLU A 108 13.20 1.41 -8.04
CA GLU A 108 14.63 1.64 -8.32
C GLU A 108 15.43 0.33 -8.33
N GLU A 109 15.20 -0.57 -7.35
CA GLU A 109 15.85 -1.87 -7.26
C GLU A 109 15.51 -2.80 -8.42
N MET A 110 14.34 -2.68 -8.99
CA MET A 110 13.95 -3.41 -10.21
C MET A 110 14.54 -2.78 -11.47
N GLY A 111 15.24 -1.63 -11.38
CA GLY A 111 15.85 -0.91 -12.50
C GLY A 111 14.91 0.06 -13.20
N CYS A 112 13.97 0.64 -12.48
CA CYS A 112 13.02 1.65 -12.96
C CYS A 112 12.20 1.19 -14.19
N PRO A 113 11.63 -0.01 -14.19
CA PRO A 113 10.88 -0.52 -15.35
C PRO A 113 9.54 0.19 -15.51
N GLU A 114 8.93 0.04 -16.68
CA GLU A 114 7.52 0.36 -16.82
C GLU A 114 6.66 -0.64 -16.04
N VAL A 115 5.90 -0.13 -15.05
CA VAL A 115 4.95 -0.94 -14.28
C VAL A 115 3.66 -1.09 -15.08
N GLU A 116 3.27 -2.32 -15.37
CA GLU A 116 2.04 -2.63 -16.08
C GLU A 116 0.82 -2.45 -15.19
N ARG A 117 0.92 -2.94 -13.93
CA ARG A 117 -0.21 -2.98 -13.01
C ARG A 117 0.21 -2.87 -11.55
N ILE A 118 -0.61 -2.18 -10.78
CA ILE A 118 -0.51 -2.09 -9.32
C ILE A 118 -1.71 -2.82 -8.73
N TYR A 119 -1.44 -3.80 -7.88
CA TYR A 119 -2.46 -4.48 -7.10
C TYR A 119 -2.50 -3.89 -5.69
N LEU A 120 -3.66 -3.34 -5.31
CA LEU A 120 -3.94 -2.93 -3.94
C LEU A 120 -4.62 -4.08 -3.21
N ALA A 121 -3.91 -4.65 -2.27
CA ALA A 121 -4.38 -5.74 -1.43
C ALA A 121 -4.80 -5.23 -0.03
N GLY A 122 -5.31 -6.16 0.78
CA GLY A 122 -5.81 -5.88 2.11
C GLY A 122 -7.24 -5.33 2.12
N GLY A 123 -7.86 -5.38 3.28
CA GLY A 123 -9.22 -4.84 3.46
C GLY A 123 -9.27 -3.33 3.23
N PHE A 124 -8.25 -2.61 3.67
CA PHE A 124 -8.12 -1.19 3.44
C PHE A 124 -7.99 -0.86 1.95
N GLY A 125 -7.10 -1.54 1.21
CA GLY A 125 -6.88 -1.31 -0.21
C GLY A 125 -8.11 -1.57 -1.08
N TYR A 126 -8.99 -2.47 -0.64
CA TYR A 126 -10.22 -2.78 -1.36
C TYR A 126 -11.25 -1.63 -1.35
N TYR A 127 -11.35 -0.89 -0.24
CA TYR A 127 -12.29 0.22 -0.09
C TYR A 127 -11.65 1.59 -0.35
N LEU A 128 -10.37 1.64 -0.70
CA LEU A 128 -9.63 2.87 -0.92
C LEU A 128 -10.18 3.63 -2.14
N ASP A 129 -10.48 4.91 -1.95
CA ASP A 129 -10.68 5.84 -3.09
C ASP A 129 -9.32 6.09 -3.75
N VAL A 130 -9.13 5.43 -4.89
CA VAL A 130 -7.86 5.45 -5.65
C VAL A 130 -7.54 6.85 -6.15
N GLU A 131 -8.54 7.65 -6.56
CA GLU A 131 -8.33 9.03 -7.00
C GLU A 131 -7.93 9.94 -5.83
N ALA A 132 -8.51 9.73 -4.65
CA ALA A 132 -8.08 10.42 -3.44
C ALA A 132 -6.64 10.02 -3.04
N ALA A 133 -6.27 8.75 -3.18
CA ALA A 133 -4.92 8.27 -2.92
C ALA A 133 -3.87 8.92 -3.86
N PHE A 134 -4.21 9.11 -5.14
CA PHE A 134 -3.38 9.88 -6.06
C PHE A 134 -3.31 11.36 -5.67
N ALA A 135 -4.45 11.95 -5.28
CA ALA A 135 -4.53 13.37 -4.93
C ALA A 135 -3.66 13.75 -3.74
N ILE A 136 -3.56 12.86 -2.73
CA ILE A 136 -2.68 13.09 -1.57
C ILE A 136 -1.23 12.60 -1.79
N GLY A 137 -0.91 12.00 -2.95
CA GLY A 137 0.41 11.49 -3.28
C GLY A 137 0.79 10.17 -2.61
N LEU A 138 -0.19 9.36 -2.14
CA LEU A 138 0.05 8.00 -1.64
C LEU A 138 0.49 7.07 -2.77
N LEU A 139 -0.06 7.24 -3.95
CA LEU A 139 0.30 6.50 -5.16
C LEU A 139 1.01 7.41 -6.18
N PRO A 140 2.00 6.88 -6.93
CA PRO A 140 2.69 7.64 -7.99
C PRO A 140 1.72 8.07 -9.09
N SER A 141 1.68 9.36 -9.42
CA SER A 141 0.72 9.93 -10.38
C SER A 141 0.84 9.36 -11.81
N ASP A 142 2.04 8.97 -12.22
CA ASP A 142 2.36 8.33 -13.50
C ASP A 142 1.83 6.90 -13.62
N MET A 143 1.42 6.32 -12.49
CA MET A 143 0.79 4.99 -12.42
C MET A 143 -0.74 5.04 -12.42
N ARG A 144 -1.34 6.21 -12.66
CA ARG A 144 -2.80 6.38 -12.76
C ARG A 144 -3.37 5.52 -13.88
N GLY A 145 -4.50 4.87 -13.62
CA GLY A 145 -5.15 3.93 -14.55
C GLY A 145 -4.57 2.50 -14.54
N LYS A 146 -3.47 2.26 -13.82
CA LYS A 146 -2.86 0.93 -13.69
C LYS A 146 -3.23 0.21 -12.39
N VAL A 147 -4.03 0.83 -11.52
CA VAL A 147 -4.38 0.32 -10.17
C VAL A 147 -5.60 -0.60 -10.23
N GLN A 148 -5.49 -1.73 -9.53
CA GLN A 148 -6.56 -2.70 -9.36
C GLN A 148 -6.65 -3.14 -7.89
N ALA A 149 -7.81 -2.95 -7.26
CA ALA A 149 -8.07 -3.50 -5.94
C ALA A 149 -8.34 -5.01 -6.05
N VAL A 150 -7.68 -5.81 -5.20
CA VAL A 150 -7.72 -7.28 -5.25
C VAL A 150 -8.17 -7.94 -3.94
N GLY A 151 -8.49 -7.15 -2.92
CA GLY A 151 -8.98 -7.63 -1.62
C GLY A 151 -7.91 -8.34 -0.80
N ASN A 152 -8.31 -9.26 0.07
CA ASN A 152 -7.40 -9.97 0.97
C ASN A 152 -6.67 -11.09 0.22
N THR A 153 -5.57 -10.75 -0.42
CA THR A 153 -4.76 -11.70 -1.21
C THR A 153 -3.98 -12.67 -0.33
N SER A 154 -3.60 -12.29 0.88
CA SER A 154 -2.93 -13.18 1.84
C SER A 154 -3.85 -14.34 2.23
N LEU A 155 -5.11 -14.07 2.55
CA LEU A 155 -6.11 -15.10 2.83
C LEU A 155 -6.42 -15.95 1.60
N ALA A 156 -6.60 -15.32 0.44
CA ALA A 156 -6.88 -16.02 -0.82
C ALA A 156 -5.74 -16.96 -1.21
N GLY A 157 -4.50 -16.52 -1.06
CA GLY A 157 -3.30 -17.33 -1.31
C GLY A 157 -3.18 -18.51 -0.35
N ALA A 158 -3.38 -18.26 0.96
CA ALA A 158 -3.37 -19.33 1.97
C ALA A 158 -4.47 -20.36 1.71
N PHE A 159 -5.67 -19.92 1.33
CA PHE A 159 -6.77 -20.82 0.98
C PHE A 159 -6.47 -21.65 -0.28
N ALA A 160 -5.95 -21.01 -1.33
CA ALA A 160 -5.58 -21.70 -2.57
C ALA A 160 -4.51 -22.78 -2.30
N LEU A 161 -3.45 -22.41 -1.58
CA LEU A 161 -2.40 -23.36 -1.21
C LEU A 161 -2.93 -24.51 -0.34
N GLY A 162 -3.73 -24.22 0.69
CA GLY A 162 -4.33 -25.22 1.56
C GLY A 162 -5.24 -26.19 0.79
N ARG A 163 -6.07 -25.66 -0.11
CA ARG A 163 -6.91 -26.48 -1.00
C ARG A 163 -6.05 -27.41 -1.86
N ASP A 164 -5.03 -26.89 -2.51
CA ASP A 164 -4.19 -27.68 -3.42
C ASP A 164 -3.40 -28.76 -2.67
N LEU A 165 -2.94 -28.48 -1.45
CA LEU A 165 -2.34 -29.48 -0.56
C LEU A 165 -3.34 -30.59 -0.17
N CYS A 166 -4.57 -30.22 0.20
CA CYS A 166 -5.61 -31.18 0.55
C CYS A 166 -6.05 -32.03 -0.65
N MET A 167 -6.24 -31.41 -1.82
CA MET A 167 -6.64 -32.10 -3.05
C MET A 167 -5.53 -33.02 -3.56
N GLY A 168 -4.27 -32.61 -3.44
CA GLY A 168 -3.11 -33.43 -3.76
C GLY A 168 -2.99 -34.67 -2.89
N SER A 169 -3.38 -34.57 -1.62
CA SER A 169 -3.44 -35.69 -0.70
C SER A 169 -4.56 -36.71 -1.06
N VAL A 170 -5.63 -36.25 -1.72
CA VAL A 170 -6.78 -37.10 -2.13
C VAL A 170 -6.52 -37.80 -3.47
N ASN A 171 -5.80 -37.12 -4.40
CA ASN A 171 -5.60 -37.57 -5.79
C ASN A 171 -4.27 -38.26 -6.06
N GLY A 172 -3.47 -38.52 -5.03
CA GLY A 172 -2.14 -39.09 -5.15
C GLY A 172 -1.02 -38.04 -5.19
N GLU A 173 0.13 -38.44 -4.71
CA GLU A 173 1.28 -37.62 -4.26
C GLU A 173 1.79 -36.48 -5.20
N ALA A 174 1.38 -36.41 -6.45
CA ALA A 174 1.98 -35.49 -7.43
C ALA A 174 1.54 -34.02 -7.26
N ALA A 175 0.23 -33.77 -7.05
CA ALA A 175 -0.31 -32.41 -7.02
C ALA A 175 0.07 -31.64 -5.74
N GLY A 176 0.05 -32.30 -4.57
CA GLY A 176 0.47 -31.67 -3.31
C GLY A 176 1.98 -31.36 -3.27
N LYS A 177 2.80 -32.20 -3.87
CA LYS A 177 4.25 -31.98 -3.98
C LYS A 177 4.56 -30.79 -4.90
N THR A 178 3.79 -30.60 -5.97
CA THR A 178 3.98 -29.46 -6.90
C THR A 178 3.65 -28.15 -6.20
N ALA A 179 2.53 -28.03 -5.48
CA ALA A 179 2.15 -26.82 -4.77
C ALA A 179 3.18 -26.43 -3.68
N VAL A 180 3.71 -27.38 -2.91
CA VAL A 180 4.79 -27.14 -1.94
C VAL A 180 6.09 -26.77 -2.63
N SER A 181 6.42 -27.44 -3.76
CA SER A 181 7.58 -27.14 -4.58
C SER A 181 7.51 -25.72 -5.13
N ASP A 182 6.34 -25.30 -5.62
CA ASP A 182 6.15 -23.94 -6.19
C ASP A 182 6.28 -22.86 -5.12
N VAL A 183 5.76 -23.08 -3.92
CA VAL A 183 5.96 -22.15 -2.78
C VAL A 183 7.44 -22.11 -2.36
N ASN A 184 8.11 -23.23 -2.28
CA ASN A 184 9.53 -23.27 -1.95
C ASN A 184 10.38 -22.63 -3.06
N MET A 185 10.07 -22.86 -4.33
CA MET A 185 10.75 -22.23 -5.46
C MET A 185 10.55 -20.71 -5.45
N ALA A 186 9.32 -20.24 -5.18
CA ALA A 186 9.05 -18.81 -5.02
C ALA A 186 9.85 -18.21 -3.87
N ALA A 187 9.94 -18.90 -2.73
CA ALA A 187 10.71 -18.42 -1.57
C ALA A 187 12.21 -18.30 -1.86
N TYR A 188 12.77 -19.14 -2.71
CA TYR A 188 14.20 -19.06 -3.11
C TYR A 188 14.50 -17.92 -4.08
N GLY A 189 13.50 -17.42 -4.80
CA GLY A 189 13.65 -16.32 -5.77
C GLY A 189 13.25 -14.95 -5.20
N ILE A 190 12.86 -14.86 -3.93
CA ILE A 190 12.43 -13.63 -3.28
C ILE A 190 13.63 -12.94 -2.61
N GLU A 191 13.85 -11.70 -3.00
CA GLU A 191 14.82 -10.79 -2.37
C GLU A 191 14.08 -9.86 -1.39
N SER A 192 14.47 -9.87 -0.13
CA SER A 192 13.87 -8.99 0.89
C SER A 192 14.79 -7.80 1.15
N ILE A 193 14.20 -6.60 1.14
CA ILE A 193 14.89 -5.35 1.44
C ILE A 193 14.42 -4.82 2.80
N ASN A 194 15.40 -4.50 3.67
CA ASN A 194 15.15 -3.74 4.88
C ASN A 194 15.26 -2.24 4.57
N LEU A 195 14.14 -1.54 4.53
CA LEU A 195 14.11 -0.10 4.20
C LEU A 195 14.91 0.76 5.19
N ALA A 196 14.96 0.38 6.48
CA ALA A 196 15.70 1.13 7.49
C ALA A 196 17.23 1.10 7.26
N GLU A 197 17.72 0.09 6.57
CA GLU A 197 19.15 -0.07 6.24
C GLU A 197 19.48 0.43 4.84
N ARG A 198 18.45 0.90 4.09
CA ARG A 198 18.64 1.30 2.71
C ARG A 198 19.05 2.75 2.59
N ASP A 199 20.18 2.98 1.94
CA ASP A 199 20.64 4.34 1.61
C ASP A 199 19.56 5.09 0.81
N GLY A 200 19.25 6.31 1.23
CA GLY A 200 18.27 7.15 0.55
C GLY A 200 16.83 7.00 1.04
N PHE A 201 16.48 5.98 1.85
CA PHE A 201 15.11 5.84 2.36
C PHE A 201 14.66 7.07 3.14
N GLU A 202 15.48 7.56 4.09
CA GLU A 202 15.17 8.76 4.87
C GLU A 202 14.92 9.98 3.98
N LYS A 203 15.75 10.17 2.95
CA LYS A 203 15.59 11.28 1.98
C LYS A 203 14.29 11.17 1.20
N LEU A 204 13.93 9.97 0.74
CA LEU A 204 12.65 9.74 0.05
C LEU A 204 11.48 9.92 1.00
N TYR A 205 11.57 9.40 2.21
CA TYR A 205 10.56 9.57 3.24
C TYR A 205 10.26 11.06 3.51
N LEU A 206 11.30 11.87 3.75
CA LEU A 206 11.15 13.31 3.98
C LEU A 206 10.60 14.04 2.73
N ARG A 207 10.97 13.59 1.54
CA ARG A 207 10.46 14.15 0.28
C ARG A 207 8.96 13.95 0.09
N TYR A 208 8.44 12.81 0.56
CA TYR A 208 7.03 12.44 0.40
C TYR A 208 6.16 12.77 1.62
N MET A 209 6.77 13.28 2.70
CA MET A 209 6.06 13.76 3.88
C MET A 209 5.39 15.11 3.61
#